data_e294b7f7cd93cba2b6e77e203074e7b6
#
_entry.id   e294b7f7cd93cba2b6e77e203074e7b6
#
_cell.length_a   1.000
_cell.length_b   1.000
_cell.length_c   1.000
_cell.angle_alpha   90.00
_cell.angle_beta   90.00
_cell.angle_gamma   90.00
#
_symmetry.space_group_name_H-M   'P 1'
#
loop_
_entity.id
_entity.type
_entity.pdbx_description
1 polymer ?
#
loop_
_entity_poly.entity_id
_entity_poly.type
_entity_poly.pdbx_seq_one_letter_code
_entity_poly.pdbx_strand_id
1 'polypeptide(L)'
;MITLDATVLGELRVLDGEDLRDLVELYFADVVSQLGLLREALAAGDGDGVAASAHRIKGASLSIGAAGIAGIASELELAGKSGELAGAAQLISTIDSALDPTRTALSAELAVELPD
;
A
#
# COMPACT_ATOMS: atom_id res chain seq x y z
N MET A 1 -9.51 -7.81 -6.28
CA MET A 1 -9.38 -8.86 -5.26
C MET A 1 -8.35 -8.46 -4.21
N ILE A 2 -8.66 -8.70 -2.95
CA ILE A 2 -7.73 -8.41 -1.87
C ILE A 2 -6.89 -9.65 -1.58
N THR A 3 -5.58 -9.48 -1.66
CA THR A 3 -4.63 -10.56 -1.37
C THR A 3 -3.80 -10.18 -0.14
N LEU A 4 -3.84 -11.05 0.87
CA LEU A 4 -3.07 -10.87 2.10
C LEU A 4 -2.06 -12.01 2.23
N ASP A 5 -0.92 -11.72 2.86
CA ASP A 5 0.13 -12.71 3.12
C ASP A 5 -0.08 -13.32 4.50
N ALA A 6 -0.57 -14.55 4.53
CA ALA A 6 -0.89 -15.25 5.78
C ALA A 6 0.33 -15.44 6.69
N THR A 7 1.52 -15.62 6.14
CA THR A 7 2.76 -15.79 6.90
C THR A 7 3.09 -14.52 7.67
N VAL A 8 3.02 -13.37 7.00
CA VAL A 8 3.27 -12.07 7.62
C VAL A 8 2.22 -11.79 8.70
N LEU A 9 0.95 -12.04 8.41
CA LEU A 9 -0.11 -11.84 9.40
C LEU A 9 0.08 -12.71 10.64
N GLY A 10 0.54 -13.94 10.46
CA GLY A 10 0.86 -14.83 11.58
C GLY A 10 1.98 -14.27 12.45
N GLU A 11 2.98 -13.67 11.85
CA GLU A 11 4.08 -13.02 12.59
C GLU A 11 3.59 -11.79 13.35
N LEU A 12 2.69 -11.00 12.75
CA LEU A 12 2.14 -9.81 13.39
C LEU A 12 1.25 -10.12 14.60
N ARG A 13 0.62 -11.28 14.62
CA ARG A 13 -0.28 -11.67 15.70
C ARG A 13 0.40 -11.85 17.06
N VAL A 14 1.73 -11.82 17.13
CA VAL A 14 2.47 -11.82 18.40
C VAL A 14 2.40 -10.47 19.12
N LEU A 15 2.02 -9.41 18.41
CA LEU A 15 1.83 -8.08 18.99
C LEU A 15 0.48 -8.01 19.70
N ASP A 16 0.37 -7.14 20.73
CA ASP A 16 -0.92 -6.91 21.36
C ASP A 16 -1.87 -6.10 20.44
N GLY A 17 -3.16 -6.07 20.76
CA GLY A 17 -4.17 -5.47 19.92
C GLY A 17 -3.99 -3.97 19.71
N GLU A 18 -3.47 -3.24 20.72
CA GLU A 18 -3.22 -1.81 20.61
C GLU A 18 -2.06 -1.54 19.64
N ASP A 19 -0.96 -2.29 19.77
CA ASP A 19 0.19 -2.15 18.89
C ASP A 19 -0.17 -2.54 17.45
N LEU A 20 -0.96 -3.60 17.26
CA LEU A 20 -1.44 -4.00 15.94
C LEU A 20 -2.29 -2.89 15.30
N ARG A 21 -3.21 -2.31 16.07
CA ARG A 21 -4.06 -1.24 15.56
C ARG A 21 -3.23 -0.03 15.14
N ASP A 22 -2.29 0.38 15.97
CA ASP A 22 -1.43 1.53 15.69
C ASP A 22 -0.58 1.28 14.43
N LEU A 23 -0.07 0.07 14.27
CA LEU A 23 0.72 -0.31 13.09
C LEU A 23 -0.12 -0.24 11.82
N VAL A 24 -1.35 -0.76 11.86
CA VAL A 24 -2.24 -0.76 10.69
C VAL A 24 -2.67 0.67 10.33
N GLU A 25 -3.03 1.48 11.33
CA GLU A 25 -3.39 2.88 11.11
C GLU A 25 -2.25 3.67 10.49
N LEU A 26 -1.02 3.46 11.00
CA LEU A 26 0.17 4.11 10.45
C LEU A 26 0.41 3.71 9.00
N TYR A 27 0.22 2.43 8.68
CA TYR A 27 0.35 1.94 7.31
C TYR A 27 -0.59 2.70 6.35
N PHE A 28 -1.88 2.79 6.70
CA PHE A 28 -2.84 3.46 5.80
C PHE A 28 -2.57 4.96 5.69
N ALA A 29 -2.17 5.62 6.77
CA ALA A 29 -1.80 7.03 6.73
C ALA A 29 -0.60 7.25 5.81
N ASP A 30 0.40 6.38 5.88
CA ASP A 30 1.60 6.47 5.03
C ASP A 30 1.23 6.24 3.56
N VAL A 31 0.42 5.22 3.26
CA VAL A 31 0.00 4.96 1.87
C VAL A 31 -0.77 6.13 1.29
N VAL A 32 -1.71 6.71 2.05
CA VAL A 32 -2.46 7.89 1.58
C VAL A 32 -1.51 9.05 1.26
N SER A 33 -0.53 9.29 2.13
CA SER A 33 0.48 10.33 1.91
C SER A 33 1.29 10.05 0.63
N GLN A 34 1.74 8.81 0.45
CA GLN A 34 2.52 8.43 -0.73
C GLN A 34 1.69 8.49 -2.03
N LEU A 35 0.39 8.18 -1.97
CA LEU A 35 -0.49 8.34 -3.13
C LEU A 35 -0.58 9.80 -3.57
N GLY A 36 -0.60 10.74 -2.63
CA GLY A 36 -0.55 12.16 -2.94
C GLY A 36 0.73 12.54 -3.68
N LEU A 37 1.88 12.06 -3.19
CA LEU A 37 3.17 12.29 -3.84
C LEU A 37 3.25 11.63 -5.22
N LEU A 38 2.68 10.43 -5.37
CA LEU A 38 2.59 9.76 -6.66
C LEU A 38 1.84 10.58 -7.69
N ARG A 39 0.70 11.14 -7.29
CA ARG A 39 -0.12 11.96 -8.19
C ARG A 39 0.64 13.23 -8.62
N GLU A 40 1.34 13.86 -7.68
CA GLU A 40 2.16 15.03 -7.99
C GLU A 40 3.30 14.69 -8.94
N ALA A 41 4.02 13.58 -8.68
CA ALA A 41 5.12 13.13 -9.54
C ALA A 41 4.61 12.78 -10.94
N LEU A 42 3.48 12.09 -11.03
CA LEU A 42 2.89 11.71 -12.31
C LEU A 42 2.49 12.96 -13.11
N ALA A 43 1.87 13.95 -12.48
CA ALA A 43 1.47 15.20 -13.13
C ALA A 43 2.69 15.97 -13.66
N ALA A 44 3.84 15.85 -12.97
CA ALA A 44 5.08 16.49 -13.40
C ALA A 44 5.88 15.65 -14.43
N GLY A 45 5.42 14.45 -14.76
CA GLY A 45 6.17 13.54 -15.63
C GLY A 45 7.46 13.04 -14.98
N ASP A 46 7.53 13.05 -13.65
CA ASP A 46 8.70 12.66 -12.87
C ASP A 46 8.71 11.16 -12.59
N GLY A 47 9.30 10.39 -13.48
CA GLY A 47 9.39 8.94 -13.34
C GLY A 47 10.15 8.48 -12.11
N ASP A 48 11.22 9.19 -11.75
CA ASP A 48 12.01 8.87 -10.55
C ASP A 48 11.18 9.08 -9.29
N GLY A 49 10.37 10.14 -9.23
CA GLY A 49 9.46 10.40 -8.12
C GLY A 49 8.37 9.34 -8.02
N VAL A 50 7.81 8.91 -9.16
CA VAL A 50 6.85 7.82 -9.20
C VAL A 50 7.47 6.53 -8.63
N ALA A 51 8.68 6.19 -9.10
CA ALA A 51 9.38 4.99 -8.64
C ALA A 51 9.67 5.03 -7.13
N ALA A 52 10.11 6.18 -6.61
CA ALA A 52 10.45 6.32 -5.19
C ALA A 52 9.24 6.14 -4.28
N SER A 53 8.12 6.80 -4.61
CA SER A 53 6.89 6.68 -3.81
C SER A 53 6.29 5.29 -3.91
N ALA A 54 6.31 4.69 -5.10
CA ALA A 54 5.82 3.32 -5.29
C ALA A 54 6.66 2.30 -4.51
N HIS A 55 7.97 2.47 -4.50
CA HIS A 55 8.87 1.62 -3.71
C HIS A 55 8.53 1.66 -2.22
N ARG A 56 8.22 2.84 -1.73
CA ARG A 56 7.86 3.05 -0.34
C ARG A 56 6.53 2.35 0.01
N ILE A 57 5.53 2.48 -0.85
CA ILE A 57 4.26 1.77 -0.67
C ILE A 57 4.48 0.26 -0.69
N LYS A 58 5.31 -0.23 -1.62
CA LYS A 58 5.62 -1.66 -1.73
C LYS A 58 6.24 -2.19 -0.43
N GLY A 59 7.27 -1.51 0.08
CA GLY A 59 7.94 -1.92 1.31
C GLY A 59 7.00 -1.97 2.51
N ALA A 60 6.22 -0.91 2.72
CA ALA A 60 5.24 -0.85 3.80
C ALA A 60 4.18 -1.95 3.67
N SER A 61 3.71 -2.19 2.45
CA SER A 61 2.67 -3.20 2.19
C SER A 61 3.17 -4.62 2.44
N LEU A 62 4.40 -4.93 2.04
CA LEU A 62 5.01 -6.22 2.34
C LEU A 62 5.15 -6.45 3.84
N SER A 63 5.49 -5.41 4.59
CA SER A 63 5.68 -5.49 6.04
C SER A 63 4.39 -5.80 6.80
N ILE A 64 3.23 -5.42 6.25
CA ILE A 64 1.94 -5.63 6.91
C ILE A 64 1.13 -6.76 6.28
N GLY A 65 1.68 -7.41 5.27
CA GLY A 65 0.98 -8.51 4.60
C GLY A 65 -0.04 -8.09 3.55
N ALA A 66 -0.05 -6.82 3.13
CA ALA A 66 -0.93 -6.32 2.06
C ALA A 66 -0.33 -6.64 0.69
N ALA A 67 -0.26 -7.92 0.37
CA ALA A 67 0.42 -8.43 -0.83
C ALA A 67 -0.18 -7.91 -2.14
N GLY A 68 -1.49 -7.73 -2.18
CA GLY A 68 -2.17 -7.21 -3.39
C GLY A 68 -1.73 -5.79 -3.70
N ILE A 69 -1.71 -4.90 -2.71
CA ILE A 69 -1.25 -3.51 -2.89
C ILE A 69 0.24 -3.51 -3.22
N ALA A 70 1.04 -4.36 -2.57
CA ALA A 70 2.47 -4.47 -2.84
C ALA A 70 2.74 -4.83 -4.31
N GLY A 71 1.95 -5.73 -4.89
CA GLY A 71 2.08 -6.12 -6.30
C GLY A 71 1.82 -4.96 -7.25
N ILE A 72 0.77 -4.19 -6.99
CA ILE A 72 0.44 -3.01 -7.82
C ILE A 72 1.53 -1.94 -7.67
N ALA A 73 2.01 -1.71 -6.45
CA ALA A 73 3.10 -0.76 -6.22
C ALA A 73 4.39 -1.19 -6.95
N SER A 74 4.66 -2.48 -7.05
CA SER A 74 5.79 -3.01 -7.81
C SER A 74 5.67 -2.65 -9.30
N GLU A 75 4.48 -2.76 -9.88
CA GLU A 75 4.23 -2.36 -11.27
C GLU A 75 4.43 -0.86 -11.46
N LEU A 76 3.98 -0.04 -10.51
CA LEU A 76 4.20 1.40 -10.53
C LEU A 76 5.69 1.75 -10.46
N GLU A 77 6.44 1.05 -9.63
CA GLU A 77 7.88 1.27 -9.51
C GLU A 77 8.57 1.00 -10.84
N LEU A 78 8.22 -0.09 -11.52
CA LEU A 78 8.75 -0.40 -12.84
C LEU A 78 8.38 0.67 -13.87
N ALA A 79 7.14 1.13 -13.86
CA ALA A 79 6.69 2.19 -14.76
C ALA A 79 7.50 3.48 -14.56
N GLY A 80 7.75 3.84 -13.31
CA GLY A 80 8.56 5.02 -12.98
C GLY A 80 10.00 4.88 -13.47
N LYS A 81 10.61 3.72 -13.26
CA LYS A 81 12.00 3.46 -13.65
C LYS A 81 12.17 3.42 -15.17
N SER A 82 11.20 2.87 -15.89
CA SER A 82 11.26 2.79 -17.36
C SER A 82 10.83 4.08 -18.05
N GLY A 83 10.17 4.98 -17.33
CA GLY A 83 9.60 6.20 -17.91
C GLY A 83 8.29 5.97 -18.67
N GLU A 84 7.75 4.77 -18.64
CA GLU A 84 6.50 4.43 -19.31
C GLU A 84 5.32 4.70 -18.38
N LEU A 85 4.88 5.96 -18.32
CA LEU A 85 3.89 6.43 -17.34
C LEU A 85 2.44 6.35 -17.81
N ALA A 86 2.19 5.85 -19.03
CA ALA A 86 0.84 5.86 -19.61
C ALA A 86 -0.20 5.10 -18.77
N GLY A 87 0.20 4.00 -18.12
CA GLY A 87 -0.69 3.19 -17.29
C GLY A 87 -0.65 3.56 -15.80
N ALA A 88 0.17 4.52 -15.40
CA ALA A 88 0.42 4.80 -13.99
C ALA A 88 -0.83 5.34 -13.26
N ALA A 89 -1.62 6.20 -13.91
CA ALA A 89 -2.83 6.74 -13.30
C ALA A 89 -3.81 5.64 -12.92
N GLN A 90 -3.96 4.62 -13.77
CA GLN A 90 -4.84 3.48 -13.50
C GLN A 90 -4.33 2.66 -12.32
N LEU A 91 -3.01 2.44 -12.24
CA LEU A 91 -2.42 1.70 -11.12
C LEU A 91 -2.60 2.45 -9.80
N ILE A 92 -2.43 3.77 -9.80
CA ILE A 92 -2.66 4.61 -8.62
C ILE A 92 -4.13 4.50 -8.19
N SER A 93 -5.05 4.60 -9.13
CA SER A 93 -6.48 4.47 -8.86
C SER A 93 -6.83 3.09 -8.28
N THR A 94 -6.19 2.04 -8.77
CA THR A 94 -6.40 0.68 -8.27
C THR A 94 -5.93 0.54 -6.81
N ILE A 95 -4.79 1.12 -6.46
CA ILE A 95 -4.35 1.14 -5.06
C ILE A 95 -5.35 1.88 -4.19
N ASP A 96 -5.76 3.07 -4.63
CA ASP A 96 -6.71 3.90 -3.88
C ASP A 96 -8.02 3.14 -3.61
N SER A 97 -8.56 2.49 -4.63
CA SER A 97 -9.78 1.68 -4.51
C SER A 97 -9.61 0.45 -3.63
N ALA A 98 -8.38 -0.05 -3.47
CA ALA A 98 -8.09 -1.22 -2.64
C ALA A 98 -7.93 -0.89 -1.16
N LEU A 99 -7.82 0.39 -0.79
CA LEU A 99 -7.54 0.78 0.61
C LEU A 99 -8.62 0.32 1.58
N ASP A 100 -9.88 0.66 1.33
CA ASP A 100 -10.97 0.29 2.23
C ASP A 100 -11.20 -1.22 2.31
N PRO A 101 -11.26 -1.97 1.18
CA PRO A 101 -11.34 -3.42 1.26
C PRO A 101 -10.16 -4.06 2.00
N THR A 102 -8.95 -3.55 1.81
CA THR A 102 -7.76 -4.07 2.51
C THR A 102 -7.84 -3.78 4.01
N ARG A 103 -8.30 -2.59 4.38
CA ARG A 103 -8.51 -2.22 5.79
C ARG A 103 -9.49 -3.18 6.46
N THR A 104 -10.61 -3.46 5.81
CA THR A 104 -11.62 -4.39 6.32
C THR A 104 -11.04 -5.79 6.49
N ALA A 105 -10.30 -6.27 5.49
CA ALA A 105 -9.70 -7.60 5.53
C ALA A 105 -8.63 -7.72 6.63
N LEU A 106 -7.77 -6.71 6.78
CA LEU A 106 -6.74 -6.70 7.84
C LEU A 106 -7.38 -6.65 9.23
N SER A 107 -8.43 -5.85 9.40
CA SER A 107 -9.17 -5.76 10.67
C SER A 107 -9.72 -7.13 11.07
N ALA A 108 -10.32 -7.84 10.12
CA ALA A 108 -10.88 -9.16 10.37
C ALA A 108 -9.79 -10.20 10.69
N GLU A 109 -8.72 -10.23 9.88
CA GLU A 109 -7.65 -11.23 10.04
C GLU A 109 -6.82 -11.01 11.31
N LEU A 110 -6.59 -9.78 11.70
CA LEU A 110 -5.81 -9.44 12.89
C LEU A 110 -6.68 -9.26 14.14
N ALA A 111 -8.00 -9.35 14.00
CA ALA A 111 -8.98 -9.15 15.06
C ALA A 111 -8.78 -7.83 15.81
N VAL A 112 -8.58 -6.74 15.04
CA VAL A 112 -8.46 -5.39 15.57
C VAL A 112 -9.57 -4.51 15.02
N GLU A 113 -10.03 -3.56 15.83
CA GLU A 113 -11.00 -2.56 15.39
C GLU A 113 -10.27 -1.34 14.89
N LEU A 114 -10.58 -0.95 13.65
CA LEU A 114 -9.99 0.22 13.01
C LEU A 114 -11.08 1.28 12.83
N PRO A 115 -10.75 2.57 13.00
CA PRO A 115 -11.70 3.64 12.70
C PRO A 115 -12.02 3.68 11.20
N ASP A 116 -13.22 4.08 10.90
CA ASP A 116 -13.70 4.20 9.51
C ASP A 116 -13.03 5.33 8.73
#